data_abf90f35f05cde888933c9d187225666
#
_entry.id   abf90f35f05cde888933c9d187225666
#
_cell.length_a   1.000
_cell.length_b   1.000
_cell.length_c   1.000
_cell.angle_alpha   90.00
_cell.angle_beta   90.00
_cell.angle_gamma   90.00
#
_symmetry.space_group_name_H-M   'P 1'
#
loop_
_entity.id
_entity.type
_entity.pdbx_description
1 polymer ?
#
loop_
_entity_poly.entity_id
_entity_poly.type
_entity_poly.pdbx_seq_one_letter_code
_entity_poly.pdbx_strand_id
1 'polypeptide(L)'
;MQSVNIITLGCSKNTVDSEHLARQLQAMGYKLLFDSESFTDIVIINTCGFIHDAKQESIDTILHAVQAKNAGKIKKLYVMGCLSQRYANELRDEIPEVDSIFGARGFADILHELQVETQTNLLQERVITTPKHLAYLKLAEGCNRSCAFCAIPSIRGGYVSESMEHILAEARFLAQQGVKELSLIAQDLSFFGYDLYKRNMLAELLEQLQTIDGIEWIRLHYLYPNNFPKEVLDSMNHLSKVCHYIDIPFQHASDVVLKKMRRSFSEQETFALMEEMKTKVPDIAVRTTLIVGHPGENDKEFQKLVDFVQQAEFDRLGVFTYSHEEGTYAGEHYKDTIPESVKQERQEIIMNIQQEISLRKNQNKVGQTYSVLIDRQEDDGFVGRTQYDAYEVDNEVFIKSKNLQVGNFYSVKITDADVYDLMGTPTIK
;
A
#
# COMPACT_ATOMS: atom_id res chain seq x y z
N MET A 1 -2.97 25.43 24.29
CA MET A 1 -2.56 24.71 23.07
C MET A 1 -3.52 23.55 22.94
N GLN A 2 -4.27 23.48 21.86
CA GLN A 2 -5.22 22.38 21.64
C GLN A 2 -4.47 21.12 21.20
N SER A 3 -4.97 19.96 21.61
CA SER A 3 -4.43 18.66 21.25
C SER A 3 -5.30 17.97 20.21
N VAL A 4 -4.68 17.32 19.21
CA VAL A 4 -5.33 16.57 18.15
C VAL A 4 -4.77 15.16 18.11
N ASN A 5 -5.64 14.15 18.12
CA ASN A 5 -5.27 12.78 17.82
C ASN A 5 -5.76 12.45 16.40
N ILE A 6 -4.85 12.05 15.53
CA ILE A 6 -5.17 11.59 14.16
C ILE A 6 -5.09 10.07 14.18
N ILE A 7 -6.24 9.42 13.98
CA ILE A 7 -6.34 7.96 13.86
C ILE A 7 -6.44 7.62 12.38
N THR A 8 -5.49 6.82 11.89
CA THR A 8 -5.38 6.50 10.46
C THR A 8 -5.63 5.04 10.21
N LEU A 9 -6.71 4.74 9.50
CA LEU A 9 -7.11 3.38 9.15
C LEU A 9 -6.85 3.10 7.66
N GLY A 10 -6.59 1.85 7.34
CA GLY A 10 -6.54 1.33 5.98
C GLY A 10 -5.15 1.33 5.36
N CYS A 11 -4.88 2.17 4.36
CA CYS A 11 -3.72 1.98 3.48
C CYS A 11 -2.72 3.14 3.52
N SER A 12 -1.53 2.91 2.95
CA SER A 12 -0.45 3.89 2.82
C SER A 12 -0.87 5.24 2.21
N LYS A 13 -1.92 5.29 1.37
CA LYS A 13 -2.45 6.55 0.84
C LYS A 13 -3.11 7.37 1.94
N ASN A 14 -3.88 6.73 2.83
CA ASN A 14 -4.46 7.39 4.00
C ASN A 14 -3.37 7.89 4.96
N THR A 15 -2.29 7.10 5.14
CA THR A 15 -1.15 7.51 5.96
C THR A 15 -0.55 8.82 5.44
N VAL A 16 -0.24 8.90 4.14
CA VAL A 16 0.28 10.14 3.53
C VAL A 16 -0.69 11.30 3.67
N ASP A 17 -2.01 11.09 3.47
CA ASP A 17 -3.02 12.13 3.64
C ASP A 17 -3.06 12.66 5.08
N SER A 18 -2.98 11.78 6.08
CA SER A 18 -2.91 12.14 7.50
C SER A 18 -1.62 12.88 7.87
N GLU A 19 -0.48 12.46 7.33
CA GLU A 19 0.82 13.07 7.57
C GLU A 19 0.91 14.51 7.02
N HIS A 20 0.34 14.77 5.85
CA HIS A 20 0.22 16.13 5.31
C HIS A 20 -0.69 17.01 6.18
N LEU A 21 -1.86 16.50 6.59
CA LEU A 21 -2.75 17.20 7.52
C LEU A 21 -2.04 17.52 8.85
N ALA A 22 -1.34 16.55 9.40
CA ALA A 22 -0.58 16.69 10.62
C ALA A 22 0.45 17.82 10.53
N ARG A 23 1.17 17.95 9.41
CA ARG A 23 2.19 18.99 9.23
C ARG A 23 1.60 20.40 9.26
N GLN A 24 0.44 20.61 8.66
CA GLN A 24 -0.27 21.88 8.68
C GLN A 24 -0.72 22.21 10.12
N LEU A 25 -1.33 21.25 10.82
CA LEU A 25 -1.76 21.44 12.21
C LEU A 25 -0.57 21.71 13.15
N GLN A 26 0.53 21.01 12.95
CA GLN A 26 1.77 21.23 13.72
C GLN A 26 2.31 22.66 13.55
N ALA A 27 2.31 23.17 12.33
CA ALA A 27 2.76 24.53 12.04
C ALA A 27 1.90 25.61 12.74
N MET A 28 0.63 25.31 12.99
CA MET A 28 -0.31 26.19 13.72
C MET A 28 -0.26 25.98 15.25
N GLY A 29 0.66 25.16 15.72
CA GLY A 29 0.91 24.99 17.16
C GLY A 29 0.00 23.96 17.85
N TYR A 30 -0.70 23.10 17.11
CA TYR A 30 -1.42 21.97 17.72
C TYR A 30 -0.44 20.93 18.27
N LYS A 31 -0.78 20.35 19.44
CA LYS A 31 -0.08 19.18 19.96
C LYS A 31 -0.67 17.93 19.30
N LEU A 32 0.14 17.21 18.52
CA LEU A 32 -0.30 16.03 17.77
C LEU A 32 -0.04 14.73 18.54
N LEU A 33 -0.99 13.81 18.41
CA LEU A 33 -0.88 12.39 18.74
C LEU A 33 -1.33 11.59 17.51
N PHE A 34 -0.84 10.37 17.37
CA PHE A 34 -1.19 9.47 16.28
C PHE A 34 -1.60 8.12 16.86
N ASP A 35 -2.72 7.59 16.40
CA ASP A 35 -3.27 6.27 16.77
C ASP A 35 -3.22 6.00 18.29
N SER A 36 -3.41 7.06 19.08
CA SER A 36 -3.25 7.04 20.53
C SER A 36 -4.57 6.73 21.24
N GLU A 37 -4.49 5.90 22.28
CA GLU A 37 -5.60 5.70 23.21
C GLU A 37 -5.83 6.89 24.16
N SER A 38 -4.90 7.85 24.16
CA SER A 38 -5.01 9.04 25.01
C SER A 38 -6.05 10.02 24.48
N PHE A 39 -6.88 10.54 25.38
CA PHE A 39 -7.89 11.53 25.00
C PHE A 39 -7.27 12.88 24.68
N THR A 40 -7.79 13.52 23.62
CA THR A 40 -7.37 14.83 23.12
C THR A 40 -8.57 15.74 22.97
N ASP A 41 -8.33 17.06 22.80
CA ASP A 41 -9.43 18.00 22.55
C ASP A 41 -10.17 17.66 21.24
N ILE A 42 -9.43 17.25 20.22
CA ILE A 42 -9.93 16.94 18.88
C ILE A 42 -9.46 15.54 18.48
N VAL A 43 -10.36 14.75 17.91
CA VAL A 43 -10.04 13.47 17.26
C VAL A 43 -10.41 13.59 15.78
N ILE A 44 -9.51 13.22 14.91
CA ILE A 44 -9.71 13.11 13.45
C ILE A 44 -9.49 11.65 13.05
N ILE A 45 -10.49 11.01 12.48
CA ILE A 45 -10.43 9.62 12.02
C ILE A 45 -10.39 9.59 10.50
N ASN A 46 -9.26 9.15 9.95
CA ASN A 46 -9.10 8.91 8.51
C ASN A 46 -9.48 7.46 8.21
N THR A 47 -10.64 7.27 7.61
CA THR A 47 -11.33 5.98 7.50
C THR A 47 -11.02 5.23 6.22
N CYS A 48 -11.08 3.90 6.28
CA CYS A 48 -11.08 3.01 5.13
C CYS A 48 -12.51 2.57 4.77
N GLY A 49 -12.84 2.53 3.48
CA GLY A 49 -14.17 2.15 2.99
C GLY A 49 -14.12 1.20 1.80
N PHE A 50 -13.03 0.43 1.67
CA PHE A 50 -12.76 -0.36 0.46
C PHE A 50 -13.46 -1.72 0.47
N ILE A 51 -13.31 -2.48 1.56
CA ILE A 51 -13.91 -3.81 1.74
C ILE A 51 -14.67 -3.86 3.06
N HIS A 52 -15.52 -4.88 3.21
CA HIS A 52 -16.42 -5.02 4.37
C HIS A 52 -15.69 -4.88 5.72
N ASP A 53 -14.62 -5.63 5.92
CA ASP A 53 -13.92 -5.65 7.22
C ASP A 53 -13.30 -4.29 7.56
N ALA A 54 -12.71 -3.61 6.57
CA ALA A 54 -12.16 -2.27 6.76
C ALA A 54 -13.25 -1.20 7.00
N LYS A 55 -14.46 -1.40 6.44
CA LYS A 55 -15.64 -0.57 6.77
C LYS A 55 -16.06 -0.77 8.21
N GLN A 56 -16.13 -2.05 8.66
CA GLN A 56 -16.51 -2.38 10.04
C GLN A 56 -15.49 -1.80 11.04
N GLU A 57 -14.21 -1.99 10.83
CA GLU A 57 -13.14 -1.39 11.64
C GLU A 57 -13.29 0.14 11.75
N SER A 58 -13.57 0.80 10.63
CA SER A 58 -13.77 2.25 10.60
C SER A 58 -15.00 2.68 11.41
N ILE A 59 -16.12 1.95 11.29
CA ILE A 59 -17.34 2.23 12.06
C ILE A 59 -17.10 1.99 13.55
N ASP A 60 -16.47 0.90 13.93
CA ASP A 60 -16.18 0.58 15.34
C ASP A 60 -15.28 1.64 15.97
N THR A 61 -14.28 2.12 15.23
CA THR A 61 -13.39 3.21 15.66
C THR A 61 -14.15 4.52 15.87
N ILE A 62 -15.08 4.87 14.96
CA ILE A 62 -15.92 6.06 15.10
C ILE A 62 -16.82 5.92 16.35
N LEU A 63 -17.46 4.79 16.53
CA LEU A 63 -18.36 4.55 17.68
C LEU A 63 -17.62 4.59 19.02
N HIS A 64 -16.37 4.09 19.05
CA HIS A 64 -15.50 4.21 20.23
C HIS A 64 -15.19 5.68 20.55
N ALA A 65 -14.86 6.48 19.54
CA ALA A 65 -14.63 7.92 19.71
C ALA A 65 -15.89 8.67 20.13
N VAL A 66 -17.07 8.29 19.64
CA VAL A 66 -18.38 8.82 20.08
C VAL A 66 -18.62 8.57 21.56
N GLN A 67 -18.34 7.35 22.06
CA GLN A 67 -18.46 7.04 23.48
C GLN A 67 -17.57 7.94 24.34
N ALA A 68 -16.33 8.16 23.89
CA ALA A 68 -15.40 9.06 24.57
C ALA A 68 -15.86 10.53 24.53
N LYS A 69 -16.46 10.97 23.42
CA LYS A 69 -17.04 12.32 23.29
C LYS A 69 -18.24 12.50 24.24
N ASN A 70 -19.15 11.53 24.29
CA ASN A 70 -20.31 11.56 25.18
C ASN A 70 -19.91 11.53 26.68
N ALA A 71 -18.74 10.91 26.97
CA ALA A 71 -18.15 10.96 28.31
C ALA A 71 -17.39 12.27 28.61
N GLY A 72 -17.42 13.26 27.70
CA GLY A 72 -16.76 14.56 27.85
C GLY A 72 -15.24 14.54 27.74
N LYS A 73 -14.66 13.45 27.22
CA LYS A 73 -13.20 13.27 27.06
C LYS A 73 -12.66 13.84 25.76
N ILE A 74 -13.52 14.02 24.76
CA ILE A 74 -13.23 14.59 23.45
C ILE A 74 -14.20 15.76 23.23
N LYS A 75 -13.71 16.91 22.75
CA LYS A 75 -14.54 18.08 22.46
C LYS A 75 -15.09 18.07 21.04
N LYS A 76 -14.26 17.63 20.09
CA LYS A 76 -14.58 17.58 18.65
C LYS A 76 -14.17 16.25 18.05
N LEU A 77 -15.07 15.69 17.25
CA LEU A 77 -14.85 14.46 16.50
C LEU A 77 -15.09 14.72 15.01
N TYR A 78 -14.04 14.54 14.21
CA TYR A 78 -14.07 14.69 12.76
C TYR A 78 -13.78 13.35 12.08
N VAL A 79 -14.49 13.07 10.99
CA VAL A 79 -14.31 11.85 10.19
C VAL A 79 -13.99 12.24 8.77
N MET A 80 -12.94 11.65 8.19
CA MET A 80 -12.54 11.83 6.79
C MET A 80 -12.20 10.47 6.16
N GLY A 81 -11.90 10.46 4.87
CA GLY A 81 -11.34 9.29 4.19
C GLY A 81 -12.31 8.57 3.26
N CYS A 82 -12.01 7.28 3.02
CA CYS A 82 -12.73 6.51 2.00
C CYS A 82 -14.14 6.10 2.42
N LEU A 83 -14.37 5.73 3.68
CA LEU A 83 -15.70 5.40 4.18
C LEU A 83 -16.61 6.62 4.13
N SER A 84 -16.14 7.73 4.68
CA SER A 84 -16.92 8.97 4.71
C SER A 84 -17.19 9.54 3.32
N GLN A 85 -16.34 9.30 2.33
CA GLN A 85 -16.61 9.66 0.95
C GLN A 85 -17.78 8.85 0.35
N ARG A 86 -17.90 7.56 0.71
CA ARG A 86 -18.96 6.68 0.17
C ARG A 86 -20.30 6.88 0.88
N TYR A 87 -20.27 7.09 2.18
CA TYR A 87 -21.43 6.99 3.09
C TYR A 87 -21.62 8.26 3.93
N ALA A 88 -21.32 9.44 3.35
CA ALA A 88 -21.38 10.71 4.10
C ALA A 88 -22.77 11.02 4.67
N ASN A 89 -23.83 10.69 3.93
CA ASN A 89 -25.20 10.95 4.36
C ASN A 89 -25.63 9.96 5.46
N GLU A 90 -25.38 8.67 5.23
CA GLU A 90 -25.69 7.60 6.17
C GLU A 90 -24.95 7.81 7.50
N LEU A 91 -23.65 8.14 7.44
CA LEU A 91 -22.89 8.45 8.65
C LEU A 91 -23.43 9.66 9.41
N ARG A 92 -23.90 10.69 8.70
CA ARG A 92 -24.48 11.89 9.31
C ARG A 92 -25.82 11.60 9.97
N ASP A 93 -26.63 10.73 9.35
CA ASP A 93 -27.95 10.40 9.84
C ASP A 93 -27.88 9.40 11.01
N GLU A 94 -26.98 8.42 10.96
CA GLU A 94 -26.87 7.33 11.94
C GLU A 94 -25.95 7.68 13.13
N ILE A 95 -24.97 8.59 12.94
CA ILE A 95 -23.98 8.98 13.97
C ILE A 95 -23.93 10.51 14.08
N PRO A 96 -24.98 11.17 14.56
CA PRO A 96 -25.06 12.63 14.65
C PRO A 96 -24.07 13.26 15.65
N GLU A 97 -23.41 12.47 16.48
CA GLU A 97 -22.37 12.92 17.40
C GLU A 97 -21.07 13.30 16.70
N VAL A 98 -20.85 12.91 15.44
CA VAL A 98 -19.72 13.38 14.63
C VAL A 98 -19.94 14.84 14.26
N ASP A 99 -19.01 15.73 14.63
CA ASP A 99 -19.16 17.17 14.41
C ASP A 99 -19.09 17.54 12.92
N SER A 100 -18.19 16.90 12.15
CA SER A 100 -18.09 17.13 10.70
C SER A 100 -17.54 15.88 9.99
N ILE A 101 -18.07 15.65 8.79
CA ILE A 101 -17.71 14.52 7.92
C ILE A 101 -17.16 15.09 6.61
N PHE A 102 -15.94 14.67 6.26
CA PHE A 102 -15.19 15.10 5.08
C PHE A 102 -14.92 13.92 4.15
N GLY A 103 -14.80 14.18 2.87
CA GLY A 103 -14.46 13.17 1.88
C GLY A 103 -12.99 12.73 1.93
N ALA A 104 -12.61 11.81 1.04
CA ALA A 104 -11.25 11.28 0.93
C ALA A 104 -10.19 12.36 0.58
N ARG A 105 -10.61 13.48 -0.01
CA ARG A 105 -9.78 14.65 -0.32
C ARG A 105 -10.07 15.84 0.61
N GLY A 106 -10.68 15.61 1.75
CA GLY A 106 -11.20 16.64 2.67
C GLY A 106 -10.15 17.40 3.49
N PHE A 107 -8.87 17.28 3.16
CA PHE A 107 -7.75 17.93 3.83
C PHE A 107 -7.96 19.45 4.01
N ALA A 108 -8.26 20.19 2.92
CA ALA A 108 -8.46 21.64 2.97
C ALA A 108 -9.71 22.02 3.76
N ASP A 109 -10.77 21.20 3.67
CA ASP A 109 -12.03 21.44 4.36
C ASP A 109 -11.88 21.29 5.88
N ILE A 110 -11.07 20.31 6.33
CA ILE A 110 -10.72 20.13 7.75
C ILE A 110 -9.95 21.37 8.28
N LEU A 111 -8.96 21.84 7.53
CA LEU A 111 -8.21 23.03 7.92
C LEU A 111 -9.13 24.25 8.02
N HIS A 112 -10.04 24.43 7.06
CA HIS A 112 -11.03 25.50 7.09
C HIS A 112 -11.96 25.39 8.30
N GLU A 113 -12.46 24.19 8.63
CA GLU A 113 -13.31 23.95 9.80
C GLU A 113 -12.58 24.27 11.12
N LEU A 114 -11.27 23.99 11.18
CA LEU A 114 -10.40 24.33 12.30
C LEU A 114 -9.92 25.78 12.29
N GLN A 115 -10.36 26.59 11.33
CA GLN A 115 -9.92 27.98 11.11
C GLN A 115 -8.39 28.12 10.93
N VAL A 116 -7.82 27.13 10.24
CA VAL A 116 -6.39 27.06 9.90
C VAL A 116 -6.21 27.43 8.43
N GLU A 117 -5.42 28.46 8.15
CA GLU A 117 -5.02 28.78 6.78
C GLU A 117 -4.00 27.77 6.27
N THR A 118 -4.23 27.23 5.06
CA THR A 118 -3.30 26.31 4.41
C THR A 118 -1.96 27.00 4.14
N GLN A 119 -0.89 26.49 4.74
CA GLN A 119 0.46 26.97 4.51
C GLN A 119 1.01 26.37 3.20
N THR A 120 0.94 27.12 2.11
CA THR A 120 1.32 26.62 0.78
C THR A 120 2.79 26.23 0.65
N ASN A 121 3.67 26.86 1.44
CA ASN A 121 5.08 26.52 1.51
C ASN A 121 5.37 25.19 2.24
N LEU A 122 4.38 24.58 2.88
CA LEU A 122 4.50 23.28 3.59
C LEU A 122 3.82 22.12 2.85
N LEU A 123 3.35 22.32 1.62
CA LEU A 123 2.63 21.28 0.87
C LEU A 123 3.53 20.09 0.50
N GLN A 124 4.85 20.27 0.45
CA GLN A 124 5.83 19.21 0.22
C GLN A 124 6.41 18.65 1.53
N GLU A 125 5.93 19.14 2.68
CA GLU A 125 6.35 18.68 3.99
C GLU A 125 5.25 17.88 4.66
N ARG A 126 5.66 16.90 5.49
CA ARG A 126 4.72 16.13 6.30
C ARG A 126 5.36 15.62 7.59
N VAL A 127 4.54 15.20 8.54
CA VAL A 127 4.99 14.52 9.75
C VAL A 127 5.07 13.04 9.45
N ILE A 128 6.26 12.45 9.54
CA ILE A 128 6.45 11.03 9.25
C ILE A 128 5.93 10.21 10.43
N THR A 129 4.96 9.33 10.20
CA THR A 129 4.38 8.41 11.20
C THR A 129 4.89 6.97 11.05
N THR A 130 5.44 6.64 9.90
CA THR A 130 6.18 5.38 9.66
C THR A 130 7.53 5.38 10.40
N PRO A 131 8.26 4.24 10.46
CA PRO A 131 9.64 4.25 10.94
C PRO A 131 10.48 5.30 10.23
N LYS A 132 11.32 6.03 10.96
CA LYS A 132 12.05 7.21 10.45
C LYS A 132 12.84 6.99 9.16
N HIS A 133 13.23 5.76 8.88
CA HIS A 133 14.03 5.39 7.71
C HIS A 133 13.17 5.02 6.49
N LEU A 134 11.84 4.99 6.61
CA LEU A 134 10.90 4.64 5.55
C LEU A 134 9.85 5.73 5.39
N ALA A 135 9.48 6.05 4.15
CA ALA A 135 8.30 6.84 3.85
C ALA A 135 7.62 6.40 2.56
N TYR A 136 6.30 6.49 2.54
CA TYR A 136 5.54 6.36 1.30
C TYR A 136 5.60 7.68 0.53
N LEU A 137 5.81 7.65 -0.78
CA LEU A 137 5.77 8.82 -1.66
C LEU A 137 4.61 8.65 -2.64
N LYS A 138 3.56 9.46 -2.47
CA LYS A 138 2.34 9.37 -3.26
C LYS A 138 2.48 10.15 -4.57
N LEU A 139 2.48 9.44 -5.70
CA LEU A 139 2.71 10.01 -7.03
C LEU A 139 1.41 10.51 -7.70
N ALA A 140 0.28 9.99 -7.28
CA ALA A 140 -1.01 10.35 -7.89
C ALA A 140 -2.18 9.99 -6.97
N GLU A 141 -3.34 10.56 -7.27
CA GLU A 141 -4.61 10.28 -6.61
C GLU A 141 -5.65 9.80 -7.62
N GLY A 142 -6.51 8.85 -7.18
CA GLY A 142 -7.59 8.33 -8.01
C GLY A 142 -7.14 7.31 -9.05
N CYS A 143 -8.09 6.79 -9.85
CA CYS A 143 -7.82 5.74 -10.82
C CYS A 143 -8.81 5.79 -11.99
N ASN A 144 -8.29 5.67 -13.23
CA ASN A 144 -9.10 5.62 -14.45
C ASN A 144 -9.42 4.19 -14.92
N ARG A 145 -8.98 3.15 -14.17
CA ARG A 145 -9.30 1.77 -14.49
C ARG A 145 -10.75 1.46 -14.14
N SER A 146 -11.37 0.63 -14.97
CA SER A 146 -12.78 0.24 -14.83
C SER A 146 -12.96 -1.18 -14.29
N CYS A 147 -12.07 -1.64 -13.39
CA CYS A 147 -12.15 -2.96 -12.78
C CYS A 147 -13.52 -3.17 -12.12
N ALA A 148 -14.20 -4.27 -12.47
CA ALA A 148 -15.60 -4.46 -12.12
C ALA A 148 -15.87 -4.55 -10.59
N PHE A 149 -14.90 -5.02 -9.83
CA PHE A 149 -14.97 -5.23 -8.38
C PHE A 149 -14.50 -4.02 -7.55
N CYS A 150 -14.03 -2.94 -8.21
CA CYS A 150 -13.28 -1.88 -7.53
C CYS A 150 -14.12 -0.61 -7.38
N ALA A 151 -14.22 -0.10 -6.15
CA ALA A 151 -14.92 1.13 -5.81
C ALA A 151 -14.01 2.39 -5.83
N ILE A 152 -12.71 2.27 -6.11
CA ILE A 152 -11.77 3.40 -6.06
C ILE A 152 -12.19 4.58 -6.94
N PRO A 153 -12.64 4.41 -8.19
CA PRO A 153 -13.05 5.57 -9.00
C PRO A 153 -14.20 6.39 -8.39
N SER A 154 -15.13 5.73 -7.68
CA SER A 154 -16.22 6.43 -6.98
C SER A 154 -15.78 7.08 -5.67
N ILE A 155 -14.72 6.58 -5.04
CA ILE A 155 -14.21 7.09 -3.76
C ILE A 155 -13.20 8.22 -3.97
N ARG A 156 -12.17 7.97 -4.81
CA ARG A 156 -11.03 8.87 -4.97
C ARG A 156 -11.02 9.62 -6.31
N GLY A 157 -12.03 9.37 -7.15
CA GLY A 157 -12.20 10.03 -8.44
C GLY A 157 -11.26 9.55 -9.53
N GLY A 158 -11.21 10.30 -10.63
CA GLY A 158 -10.29 10.06 -11.74
C GLY A 158 -8.84 10.27 -11.35
N TYR A 159 -7.95 9.71 -12.16
CA TYR A 159 -6.51 9.76 -11.93
C TYR A 159 -5.96 11.18 -12.12
N VAL A 160 -5.22 11.67 -11.13
CA VAL A 160 -4.55 12.96 -11.14
C VAL A 160 -3.13 12.77 -10.63
N SER A 161 -2.14 12.93 -11.52
CA SER A 161 -0.71 12.88 -11.16
C SER A 161 -0.31 14.12 -10.36
N GLU A 162 0.59 13.93 -9.40
CA GLU A 162 1.39 15.02 -8.86
C GLU A 162 2.45 15.44 -9.89
N SER A 163 2.87 16.72 -9.85
CA SER A 163 3.94 17.17 -10.74
C SER A 163 5.28 16.59 -10.35
N MET A 164 6.16 16.42 -11.32
CA MET A 164 7.53 15.94 -11.10
C MET A 164 8.28 16.79 -10.06
N GLU A 165 8.14 18.10 -10.16
CA GLU A 165 8.77 19.08 -9.28
C GLU A 165 8.29 18.90 -7.83
N HIS A 166 6.98 18.69 -7.64
CA HIS A 166 6.38 18.49 -6.33
C HIS A 166 6.89 17.20 -5.67
N ILE A 167 6.84 16.09 -6.41
CA ILE A 167 7.32 14.78 -5.95
C ILE A 167 8.82 14.85 -5.55
N LEU A 168 9.64 15.47 -6.37
CA LEU A 168 11.08 15.61 -6.09
C LEU A 168 11.37 16.51 -4.89
N ALA A 169 10.57 17.56 -4.69
CA ALA A 169 10.69 18.43 -3.53
C ALA A 169 10.35 17.67 -2.24
N GLU A 170 9.24 16.91 -2.25
CA GLU A 170 8.85 16.06 -1.12
C GLU A 170 9.90 14.96 -0.85
N ALA A 171 10.40 14.29 -1.89
CA ALA A 171 11.43 13.26 -1.73
C ALA A 171 12.73 13.82 -1.10
N ARG A 172 13.15 15.05 -1.49
CA ARG A 172 14.31 15.72 -0.86
C ARG A 172 14.03 16.08 0.60
N PHE A 173 12.83 16.56 0.90
CA PHE A 173 12.41 16.83 2.28
C PHE A 173 12.50 15.56 3.12
N LEU A 174 11.94 14.44 2.65
CA LEU A 174 11.98 13.15 3.33
C LEU A 174 13.42 12.65 3.56
N ALA A 175 14.29 12.78 2.57
CA ALA A 175 15.71 12.45 2.69
C ALA A 175 16.39 13.28 3.79
N GLN A 176 16.10 14.59 3.88
CA GLN A 176 16.61 15.47 4.94
C GLN A 176 16.09 15.09 6.33
N GLN A 177 14.93 14.44 6.43
CA GLN A 177 14.42 13.90 7.69
C GLN A 177 15.05 12.54 8.07
N GLY A 178 15.92 11.97 7.22
CA GLY A 178 16.63 10.72 7.46
C GLY A 178 15.98 9.48 6.87
N VAL A 179 14.98 9.66 6.00
CA VAL A 179 14.37 8.57 5.23
C VAL A 179 15.41 7.98 4.29
N LYS A 180 15.51 6.66 4.27
CA LYS A 180 16.40 5.88 3.40
C LYS A 180 15.65 5.07 2.35
N GLU A 181 14.42 4.67 2.63
CA GLU A 181 13.55 3.97 1.68
C GLU A 181 12.35 4.83 1.30
N LEU A 182 12.16 5.05 0.00
CA LEU A 182 10.94 5.61 -0.57
C LEU A 182 10.11 4.49 -1.20
N SER A 183 8.92 4.24 -0.65
CA SER A 183 7.92 3.36 -1.24
C SER A 183 6.98 4.18 -2.10
N LEU A 184 7.13 4.10 -3.43
CA LEU A 184 6.31 4.84 -4.39
C LEU A 184 4.91 4.24 -4.47
N ILE A 185 3.88 5.05 -4.25
CA ILE A 185 2.49 4.61 -4.22
C ILE A 185 1.58 5.47 -5.09
N ALA A 186 0.59 4.83 -5.69
CA ALA A 186 -0.61 5.41 -6.29
C ALA A 186 -1.71 4.33 -6.28
N GLN A 187 -2.84 4.56 -6.89
CA GLN A 187 -3.79 3.48 -7.21
C GLN A 187 -3.35 2.69 -8.44
N ASP A 188 -2.55 3.31 -9.31
CA ASP A 188 -1.92 2.71 -10.49
C ASP A 188 -0.66 3.48 -10.87
N LEU A 189 0.52 3.01 -10.45
CA LEU A 189 1.79 3.64 -10.83
C LEU A 189 2.06 3.59 -12.34
N SER A 190 1.52 2.58 -13.04
CA SER A 190 1.72 2.41 -14.47
C SER A 190 1.12 3.54 -15.31
N PHE A 191 0.26 4.38 -14.73
CA PHE A 191 -0.38 5.49 -15.44
C PHE A 191 0.28 6.85 -15.13
N PHE A 192 1.29 6.90 -14.28
CA PHE A 192 1.91 8.15 -13.82
C PHE A 192 2.40 9.01 -14.99
N GLY A 193 1.97 10.28 -14.99
CA GLY A 193 2.36 11.31 -15.94
C GLY A 193 1.49 11.42 -17.20
N TYR A 194 0.69 10.40 -17.55
CA TYR A 194 -0.12 10.46 -18.78
C TYR A 194 -1.10 11.63 -18.85
N ASP A 195 -1.70 12.00 -17.72
CA ASP A 195 -2.64 13.12 -17.64
C ASP A 195 -1.93 14.47 -17.83
N LEU A 196 -0.78 14.67 -17.22
CA LEU A 196 -0.01 15.91 -17.26
C LEU A 196 0.89 16.03 -18.51
N TYR A 197 1.69 14.98 -18.81
CA TYR A 197 2.77 15.02 -19.79
C TYR A 197 2.44 14.25 -21.08
N LYS A 198 1.24 13.64 -21.17
CA LYS A 198 0.80 12.83 -22.34
C LYS A 198 1.65 11.60 -22.64
N ARG A 199 2.46 11.18 -21.67
CA ARG A 199 3.30 9.96 -21.72
C ARG A 199 3.58 9.45 -20.31
N ASN A 200 4.03 8.21 -20.20
CA ASN A 200 4.49 7.69 -18.91
C ASN A 200 5.76 8.41 -18.47
N MET A 201 5.84 8.76 -17.20
CA MET A 201 6.97 9.49 -16.62
C MET A 201 7.66 8.71 -15.50
N LEU A 202 7.28 7.45 -15.26
CA LEU A 202 7.77 6.70 -14.11
C LEU A 202 9.28 6.42 -14.21
N ALA A 203 9.77 6.01 -15.38
CA ALA A 203 11.19 5.77 -15.57
C ALA A 203 12.04 7.04 -15.37
N GLU A 204 11.61 8.19 -15.94
CA GLU A 204 12.28 9.47 -15.72
C GLU A 204 12.23 9.94 -14.27
N LEU A 205 11.15 9.64 -13.55
CA LEU A 205 11.08 9.92 -12.13
C LEU A 205 12.10 9.09 -11.35
N LEU A 206 12.25 7.81 -11.67
CA LEU A 206 13.24 6.93 -11.03
C LEU A 206 14.67 7.44 -11.25
N GLU A 207 15.01 7.89 -12.48
CA GLU A 207 16.30 8.52 -12.79
C GLU A 207 16.59 9.74 -11.90
N GLN A 208 15.58 10.56 -11.63
CA GLN A 208 15.76 11.74 -10.79
C GLN A 208 15.80 11.41 -9.31
N LEU A 209 14.95 10.49 -8.83
CA LEU A 209 14.96 10.04 -7.43
C LEU A 209 16.28 9.36 -7.06
N GLN A 210 16.90 8.62 -8.01
CA GLN A 210 18.22 8.01 -7.87
C GLN A 210 19.30 9.03 -7.45
N THR A 211 19.18 10.30 -7.86
CA THR A 211 20.17 11.34 -7.59
C THR A 211 20.06 11.96 -6.19
N ILE A 212 18.99 11.66 -5.45
CA ILE A 212 18.76 12.26 -4.13
C ILE A 212 19.68 11.59 -3.10
N ASP A 213 20.55 12.37 -2.49
CA ASP A 213 21.43 11.91 -1.41
C ASP A 213 20.60 11.49 -0.17
N GLY A 214 21.03 10.43 0.50
CA GLY A 214 20.38 9.88 1.68
C GLY A 214 19.30 8.83 1.38
N ILE A 215 18.70 8.83 0.19
CA ILE A 215 17.83 7.74 -0.26
C ILE A 215 18.71 6.59 -0.76
N GLU A 216 18.44 5.40 -0.27
CA GLU A 216 19.15 4.15 -0.59
C GLU A 216 18.28 3.15 -1.34
N TRP A 217 16.97 3.11 -1.04
CA TRP A 217 15.99 2.24 -1.69
C TRP A 217 14.79 3.02 -2.24
N ILE A 218 14.38 2.65 -3.45
CA ILE A 218 13.16 3.11 -4.14
C ILE A 218 12.37 1.88 -4.53
N ARG A 219 11.20 1.72 -3.94
CA ARG A 219 10.34 0.54 -4.14
C ARG A 219 9.06 0.91 -4.87
N LEU A 220 8.60 0.05 -5.78
CA LEU A 220 7.41 0.28 -6.61
C LEU A 220 6.23 -0.57 -6.14
N HIS A 221 5.10 0.07 -5.84
CA HIS A 221 3.86 -0.58 -5.47
C HIS A 221 2.73 -0.30 -6.47
N TYR A 222 1.78 -1.24 -6.59
CA TYR A 222 0.53 -1.03 -7.34
C TYR A 222 0.71 -0.71 -8.82
N LEU A 223 1.55 -1.50 -9.49
CA LEU A 223 1.64 -1.46 -10.94
C LEU A 223 0.46 -2.22 -11.59
N TYR A 224 0.10 -1.83 -12.81
CA TYR A 224 -0.98 -2.49 -13.53
C TYR A 224 -0.42 -3.26 -14.76
N PRO A 225 -0.88 -4.51 -15.02
CA PRO A 225 -0.28 -5.34 -16.08
C PRO A 225 -0.46 -4.78 -17.49
N ASN A 226 -1.65 -4.22 -17.80
CA ASN A 226 -1.92 -3.68 -19.12
C ASN A 226 -1.24 -2.33 -19.33
N ASN A 227 -0.51 -2.21 -20.43
CA ASN A 227 0.35 -1.07 -20.74
C ASN A 227 1.42 -0.85 -19.67
N PHE A 228 1.98 -1.94 -19.17
CA PHE A 228 3.08 -1.89 -18.21
C PHE A 228 4.26 -1.09 -18.80
N PRO A 229 4.80 -0.11 -18.10
CA PRO A 229 5.92 0.70 -18.57
C PRO A 229 7.23 -0.11 -18.54
N LYS A 230 7.58 -0.73 -19.65
CA LYS A 230 8.72 -1.67 -19.76
C LYS A 230 10.08 -1.02 -19.48
N GLU A 231 10.17 0.28 -19.68
CA GLU A 231 11.34 1.11 -19.36
C GLU A 231 11.70 1.05 -17.87
N VAL A 232 10.72 0.77 -17.01
CA VAL A 232 10.95 0.58 -15.56
C VAL A 232 11.82 -0.64 -15.28
N LEU A 233 11.71 -1.72 -16.07
CA LEU A 233 12.60 -2.88 -15.93
C LEU A 233 14.02 -2.54 -16.32
N ASP A 234 14.19 -1.70 -17.33
CA ASP A 234 15.51 -1.22 -17.73
C ASP A 234 16.11 -0.32 -16.63
N SER A 235 15.27 0.54 -16.00
CA SER A 235 15.67 1.36 -14.85
C SER A 235 16.14 0.50 -13.67
N MET A 236 15.45 -0.60 -13.35
CA MET A 236 15.85 -1.52 -12.28
C MET A 236 17.28 -2.08 -12.48
N ASN A 237 17.68 -2.32 -13.70
CA ASN A 237 19.01 -2.88 -14.00
C ASN A 237 20.17 -1.88 -13.84
N HIS A 238 19.95 -0.60 -14.07
CA HIS A 238 21.05 0.37 -14.05
C HIS A 238 20.96 1.38 -12.90
N LEU A 239 19.82 1.49 -12.22
CA LEU A 239 19.65 2.36 -11.07
C LEU A 239 19.81 1.56 -9.76
N SER A 240 20.94 1.72 -9.10
CA SER A 240 21.31 0.91 -7.93
C SER A 240 20.40 1.07 -6.70
N LYS A 241 19.61 2.16 -6.65
CA LYS A 241 18.66 2.41 -5.54
C LYS A 241 17.28 1.85 -5.81
N VAL A 242 16.94 1.49 -7.06
CA VAL A 242 15.66 0.89 -7.40
C VAL A 242 15.66 -0.57 -7.00
N CYS A 243 14.80 -0.94 -6.06
CA CYS A 243 14.68 -2.32 -5.60
C CYS A 243 14.23 -3.24 -6.73
N HIS A 244 14.82 -4.43 -6.84
CA HIS A 244 14.34 -5.48 -7.73
C HIS A 244 13.06 -6.12 -7.18
N TYR A 245 12.03 -5.29 -7.07
CA TYR A 245 10.73 -5.62 -6.49
C TYR A 245 9.61 -4.93 -7.26
N ILE A 246 8.59 -5.70 -7.61
CA ILE A 246 7.38 -5.20 -8.26
C ILE A 246 6.15 -5.75 -7.54
N ASP A 247 5.23 -4.87 -7.16
CA ASP A 247 3.87 -5.23 -6.73
C ASP A 247 2.90 -4.98 -7.89
N ILE A 248 2.39 -6.07 -8.46
CA ILE A 248 1.54 -6.06 -9.66
C ILE A 248 0.35 -7.00 -9.48
N PRO A 249 -0.84 -6.49 -9.08
CA PRO A 249 -2.01 -7.32 -8.83
C PRO A 249 -2.61 -7.84 -10.14
N PHE A 250 -2.36 -9.11 -10.48
CA PHE A 250 -2.96 -9.77 -11.66
C PHE A 250 -4.44 -10.06 -11.45
N GLN A 251 -4.87 -10.32 -10.21
CA GLN A 251 -6.22 -10.63 -9.76
C GLN A 251 -6.71 -12.02 -10.19
N HIS A 252 -6.51 -12.43 -11.43
CA HIS A 252 -6.85 -13.74 -11.96
C HIS A 252 -6.01 -14.07 -13.21
N ALA A 253 -6.02 -15.33 -13.67
CA ALA A 253 -5.34 -15.76 -14.89
C ALA A 253 -6.29 -16.16 -16.03
N SER A 254 -7.53 -16.55 -15.73
CA SER A 254 -8.49 -16.97 -16.75
C SER A 254 -9.03 -15.78 -17.55
N ASP A 255 -8.98 -15.84 -18.88
CA ASP A 255 -9.57 -14.84 -19.79
C ASP A 255 -11.07 -14.62 -19.55
N VAL A 256 -11.81 -15.67 -19.18
CA VAL A 256 -13.25 -15.60 -18.89
C VAL A 256 -13.49 -14.72 -17.67
N VAL A 257 -12.72 -14.93 -16.60
CA VAL A 257 -12.84 -14.18 -15.34
C VAL A 257 -12.26 -12.78 -15.51
N LEU A 258 -11.09 -12.63 -16.12
CA LEU A 258 -10.46 -11.34 -16.39
C LEU A 258 -11.38 -10.40 -17.18
N LYS A 259 -12.07 -10.94 -18.21
CA LYS A 259 -13.08 -10.21 -18.98
C LYS A 259 -14.24 -9.75 -18.11
N LYS A 260 -14.74 -10.59 -17.21
CA LYS A 260 -15.80 -10.23 -16.25
C LYS A 260 -15.30 -9.22 -15.21
N MET A 261 -14.07 -9.34 -14.77
CA MET A 261 -13.39 -8.35 -13.92
C MET A 261 -13.13 -7.03 -14.66
N ARG A 262 -13.40 -6.95 -15.97
CA ARG A 262 -13.10 -5.81 -16.85
C ARG A 262 -11.61 -5.46 -16.84
N ARG A 263 -10.76 -6.50 -16.78
CA ARG A 263 -9.31 -6.39 -16.91
C ARG A 263 -8.94 -6.49 -18.40
N SER A 264 -8.18 -5.50 -18.89
CA SER A 264 -7.89 -5.35 -20.32
C SER A 264 -6.59 -6.06 -20.72
N PHE A 265 -6.37 -7.29 -20.24
CA PHE A 265 -5.24 -8.14 -20.60
C PHE A 265 -5.68 -9.61 -20.53
N SER A 266 -4.96 -10.47 -21.23
CA SER A 266 -5.22 -11.91 -21.36
C SER A 266 -4.26 -12.75 -20.51
N GLU A 267 -4.60 -14.04 -20.38
CA GLU A 267 -3.73 -15.08 -19.83
C GLU A 267 -2.35 -15.08 -20.52
N GLN A 268 -2.34 -15.05 -21.86
CA GLN A 268 -1.10 -15.03 -22.64
C GLN A 268 -0.24 -13.79 -22.38
N GLU A 269 -0.85 -12.60 -22.32
CA GLU A 269 -0.15 -11.35 -22.00
C GLU A 269 0.41 -11.33 -20.57
N THR A 270 -0.30 -11.97 -19.64
CA THR A 270 0.16 -12.13 -18.25
C THR A 270 1.44 -12.97 -18.19
N PHE A 271 1.46 -14.14 -18.84
CA PHE A 271 2.66 -14.97 -18.88
C PHE A 271 3.81 -14.31 -19.63
N ALA A 272 3.53 -13.63 -20.75
CA ALA A 272 4.54 -12.91 -21.50
C ALA A 272 5.19 -11.79 -20.66
N LEU A 273 4.39 -11.05 -19.88
CA LEU A 273 4.91 -10.02 -18.98
C LEU A 273 5.78 -10.63 -17.86
N MET A 274 5.37 -11.75 -17.26
CA MET A 274 6.15 -12.45 -16.25
C MET A 274 7.51 -12.92 -16.80
N GLU A 275 7.51 -13.49 -18.00
CA GLU A 275 8.73 -13.92 -18.69
C GLU A 275 9.66 -12.72 -19.00
N GLU A 276 9.10 -11.62 -19.49
CA GLU A 276 9.86 -10.39 -19.75
C GLU A 276 10.49 -9.82 -18.48
N MET A 277 9.75 -9.78 -17.36
CA MET A 277 10.27 -9.35 -16.06
C MET A 277 11.47 -10.20 -15.62
N LYS A 278 11.32 -11.52 -15.63
CA LYS A 278 12.39 -12.47 -15.22
C LYS A 278 13.58 -12.46 -16.18
N THR A 279 13.36 -12.19 -17.47
CA THR A 279 14.43 -12.10 -18.46
C THR A 279 15.25 -10.82 -18.29
N LYS A 280 14.57 -9.68 -18.12
CA LYS A 280 15.22 -8.38 -17.96
C LYS A 280 15.85 -8.20 -16.57
N VAL A 281 15.21 -8.68 -15.52
CA VAL A 281 15.67 -8.57 -14.12
C VAL A 281 15.62 -9.97 -13.50
N PRO A 282 16.66 -10.80 -13.65
CA PRO A 282 16.62 -12.22 -13.29
C PRO A 282 16.33 -12.52 -11.81
N ASP A 283 16.68 -11.60 -10.92
CA ASP A 283 16.47 -11.72 -9.46
C ASP A 283 15.26 -10.88 -8.98
N ILE A 284 14.35 -10.48 -9.88
CA ILE A 284 13.18 -9.70 -9.52
C ILE A 284 12.24 -10.47 -8.59
N ALA A 285 11.88 -9.84 -7.49
CA ALA A 285 10.78 -10.31 -6.64
C ALA A 285 9.44 -9.77 -7.15
N VAL A 286 8.55 -10.67 -7.53
CA VAL A 286 7.22 -10.31 -8.00
C VAL A 286 6.20 -10.60 -6.89
N ARG A 287 5.58 -9.52 -6.40
CA ARG A 287 4.42 -9.58 -5.52
C ARG A 287 3.15 -9.45 -6.35
N THR A 288 2.15 -10.27 -6.05
CA THR A 288 0.84 -10.18 -6.69
C THR A 288 -0.30 -10.34 -5.70
N THR A 289 -1.47 -9.93 -6.15
CA THR A 289 -2.75 -10.16 -5.46
C THR A 289 -3.69 -10.87 -6.41
N LEU A 290 -4.40 -11.88 -5.89
CA LEU A 290 -5.41 -12.64 -6.62
C LEU A 290 -6.76 -12.55 -5.91
N ILE A 291 -7.85 -12.68 -6.66
CA ILE A 291 -9.21 -12.76 -6.16
C ILE A 291 -9.83 -14.07 -6.62
N VAL A 292 -10.29 -14.87 -5.67
CA VAL A 292 -11.03 -16.11 -5.92
C VAL A 292 -12.53 -15.91 -5.69
N GLY A 293 -13.35 -16.70 -6.37
CA GLY A 293 -14.80 -16.65 -6.21
C GLY A 293 -15.49 -15.45 -6.87
N HIS A 294 -14.81 -14.76 -7.81
CA HIS A 294 -15.46 -13.71 -8.61
C HIS A 294 -16.56 -14.30 -9.51
N PRO A 295 -17.71 -13.61 -9.69
CA PRO A 295 -18.77 -14.06 -10.59
C PRO A 295 -18.25 -14.46 -11.98
N GLY A 296 -18.45 -15.75 -12.34
CA GLY A 296 -17.96 -16.37 -13.57
C GLY A 296 -16.78 -17.29 -13.40
N GLU A 297 -16.20 -17.38 -12.21
CA GLU A 297 -15.21 -18.39 -11.87
C GLU A 297 -15.93 -19.72 -11.57
N ASN A 298 -15.78 -20.69 -12.45
CA ASN A 298 -16.14 -22.08 -12.18
C ASN A 298 -14.87 -22.91 -11.91
N ASP A 299 -15.02 -24.21 -11.67
CA ASP A 299 -13.87 -25.06 -11.31
C ASP A 299 -12.80 -25.11 -12.40
N LYS A 300 -13.19 -25.06 -13.68
CA LYS A 300 -12.25 -25.00 -14.81
C LYS A 300 -11.44 -23.70 -14.80
N GLU A 301 -12.10 -22.58 -14.54
CA GLU A 301 -11.43 -21.28 -14.51
C GLU A 301 -10.57 -21.13 -13.25
N PHE A 302 -11.00 -21.72 -12.12
CA PHE A 302 -10.19 -21.81 -10.91
C PHE A 302 -8.95 -22.69 -11.12
N GLN A 303 -9.07 -23.83 -11.83
CA GLN A 303 -7.90 -24.67 -12.13
C GLN A 303 -6.83 -23.90 -12.93
N LYS A 304 -7.23 -23.04 -13.88
CA LYS A 304 -6.28 -22.16 -14.58
C LYS A 304 -5.53 -21.20 -13.63
N LEU A 305 -6.21 -20.72 -12.59
CA LEU A 305 -5.57 -19.89 -11.59
C LEU A 305 -4.56 -20.69 -10.77
N VAL A 306 -4.88 -21.94 -10.41
CA VAL A 306 -3.96 -22.88 -9.75
C VAL A 306 -2.73 -23.11 -10.63
N ASP A 307 -2.93 -23.45 -11.90
CA ASP A 307 -1.85 -23.72 -12.87
C ASP A 307 -0.96 -22.47 -13.04
N PHE A 308 -1.57 -21.29 -13.06
CA PHE A 308 -0.84 -20.02 -13.15
C PHE A 308 0.06 -19.78 -11.92
N VAL A 309 -0.44 -19.98 -10.71
CA VAL A 309 0.37 -19.80 -9.49
C VAL A 309 1.54 -20.78 -9.46
N GLN A 310 1.32 -22.04 -9.84
CA GLN A 310 2.36 -23.05 -9.91
C GLN A 310 3.45 -22.73 -10.95
N GLN A 311 3.09 -22.15 -12.10
CA GLN A 311 4.02 -21.82 -13.18
C GLN A 311 4.73 -20.49 -12.95
N ALA A 312 4.01 -19.48 -12.44
CA ALA A 312 4.56 -18.16 -12.19
C ALA A 312 5.56 -18.14 -11.03
N GLU A 313 5.31 -18.98 -10.00
CA GLU A 313 6.13 -19.07 -8.79
C GLU A 313 6.40 -17.68 -8.18
N PHE A 314 5.34 -17.00 -7.76
CA PHE A 314 5.44 -15.66 -7.18
C PHE A 314 6.30 -15.65 -5.92
N ASP A 315 7.04 -14.55 -5.71
CA ASP A 315 7.83 -14.38 -4.49
C ASP A 315 6.92 -14.02 -3.31
N ARG A 316 5.91 -13.22 -3.58
CA ARG A 316 4.89 -12.81 -2.61
C ARG A 316 3.52 -12.86 -3.27
N LEU A 317 2.56 -13.44 -2.57
CA LEU A 317 1.20 -13.58 -3.09
C LEU A 317 0.19 -13.43 -1.97
N GLY A 318 -0.79 -12.53 -2.17
CA GLY A 318 -1.98 -12.42 -1.34
C GLY A 318 -3.22 -12.88 -2.12
N VAL A 319 -4.10 -13.64 -1.47
CA VAL A 319 -5.36 -14.09 -2.06
C VAL A 319 -6.53 -13.59 -1.22
N PHE A 320 -7.50 -12.98 -1.89
CA PHE A 320 -8.73 -12.52 -1.28
C PHE A 320 -9.94 -13.23 -1.87
N THR A 321 -10.93 -13.50 -1.05
CA THR A 321 -12.26 -13.89 -1.55
C THR A 321 -12.94 -12.68 -2.18
N TYR A 322 -13.73 -12.91 -3.23
CA TYR A 322 -14.53 -11.85 -3.84
C TYR A 322 -15.54 -11.31 -2.83
N SER A 323 -15.49 -10.01 -2.57
CA SER A 323 -16.48 -9.26 -1.80
C SER A 323 -17.45 -8.57 -2.76
N HIS A 324 -18.75 -8.78 -2.55
CA HIS A 324 -19.80 -8.17 -3.33
C HIS A 324 -20.07 -6.75 -2.83
N GLU A 325 -19.41 -5.77 -3.44
CA GLU A 325 -19.45 -4.37 -3.01
C GLU A 325 -20.47 -3.55 -3.81
N GLU A 326 -21.39 -2.91 -3.12
CA GLU A 326 -22.33 -1.96 -3.73
C GLU A 326 -21.59 -0.78 -4.41
N GLY A 327 -22.21 -0.16 -5.42
CA GLY A 327 -21.61 0.93 -6.18
C GLY A 327 -20.41 0.52 -7.03
N THR A 328 -20.11 -0.78 -7.13
CA THR A 328 -19.17 -1.34 -8.11
C THR A 328 -19.91 -1.93 -9.29
N TYR A 329 -19.27 -1.98 -10.47
CA TYR A 329 -19.91 -2.59 -11.62
C TYR A 329 -20.33 -4.04 -11.37
N ALA A 330 -19.49 -4.83 -10.68
CA ALA A 330 -19.81 -6.22 -10.36
C ALA A 330 -20.96 -6.31 -9.34
N GLY A 331 -21.00 -5.44 -8.34
CA GLY A 331 -22.08 -5.38 -7.36
C GLY A 331 -23.44 -5.05 -7.97
N GLU A 332 -23.47 -4.23 -9.03
CA GLU A 332 -24.72 -3.83 -9.69
C GLU A 332 -25.17 -4.78 -10.79
N HIS A 333 -24.23 -5.44 -11.49
CA HIS A 333 -24.53 -6.17 -12.74
C HIS A 333 -24.36 -7.68 -12.64
N TYR A 334 -23.69 -8.19 -11.61
CA TYR A 334 -23.46 -9.62 -11.44
C TYR A 334 -24.16 -10.13 -10.19
N LYS A 335 -24.62 -11.37 -10.24
CA LYS A 335 -25.07 -12.09 -9.06
C LYS A 335 -23.88 -12.83 -8.46
N ASP A 336 -23.66 -12.66 -7.18
CA ASP A 336 -22.72 -13.48 -6.41
C ASP A 336 -23.39 -14.82 -6.12
N THR A 337 -23.04 -15.85 -6.89
CA THR A 337 -23.64 -17.18 -6.80
C THR A 337 -22.69 -18.24 -6.27
N ILE A 338 -21.44 -17.88 -6.00
CA ILE A 338 -20.44 -18.80 -5.46
C ILE A 338 -20.53 -18.77 -3.94
N PRO A 339 -20.84 -19.92 -3.30
CA PRO A 339 -20.92 -19.97 -1.85
C PRO A 339 -19.63 -19.52 -1.16
N GLU A 340 -19.74 -18.84 -0.04
CA GLU A 340 -18.57 -18.35 0.71
C GLU A 340 -17.60 -19.47 1.09
N SER A 341 -18.13 -20.65 1.47
CA SER A 341 -17.30 -21.83 1.77
C SER A 341 -16.43 -22.27 0.57
N VAL A 342 -16.96 -22.14 -0.67
CA VAL A 342 -16.19 -22.46 -1.88
C VAL A 342 -15.11 -21.41 -2.15
N LYS A 343 -15.39 -20.14 -1.88
CA LYS A 343 -14.41 -19.07 -2.00
C LYS A 343 -13.26 -19.27 -1.01
N GLN A 344 -13.60 -19.60 0.24
CA GLN A 344 -12.61 -19.90 1.29
C GLN A 344 -11.77 -21.14 0.96
N GLU A 345 -12.39 -22.22 0.50
CA GLU A 345 -11.66 -23.41 0.04
C GLU A 345 -10.68 -23.09 -1.08
N ARG A 346 -11.10 -22.30 -2.08
CA ARG A 346 -10.22 -21.87 -3.18
C ARG A 346 -9.06 -20.99 -2.69
N GLN A 347 -9.33 -20.10 -1.75
CA GLN A 347 -8.29 -19.28 -1.11
C GLN A 347 -7.25 -20.15 -0.41
N GLU A 348 -7.70 -21.13 0.39
CA GLU A 348 -6.81 -22.06 1.10
C GLU A 348 -5.95 -22.89 0.13
N ILE A 349 -6.53 -23.39 -0.97
CA ILE A 349 -5.79 -24.15 -1.99
C ILE A 349 -4.65 -23.30 -2.57
N ILE A 350 -4.93 -22.08 -2.98
CA ILE A 350 -3.92 -21.18 -3.55
C ILE A 350 -2.84 -20.83 -2.51
N MET A 351 -3.26 -20.54 -1.27
CA MET A 351 -2.31 -20.18 -0.21
C MET A 351 -1.41 -21.36 0.17
N ASN A 352 -1.91 -22.58 0.18
CA ASN A 352 -1.09 -23.78 0.44
C ASN A 352 -0.03 -23.97 -0.66
N ILE A 353 -0.39 -23.81 -1.92
CA ILE A 353 0.57 -23.87 -3.04
C ILE A 353 1.63 -22.77 -2.89
N GLN A 354 1.21 -21.54 -2.56
CA GLN A 354 2.13 -20.43 -2.39
C GLN A 354 3.08 -20.64 -1.19
N GLN A 355 2.62 -21.27 -0.10
CA GLN A 355 3.48 -21.59 1.04
C GLN A 355 4.62 -22.54 0.65
N GLU A 356 4.34 -23.57 -0.15
CA GLU A 356 5.37 -24.49 -0.66
C GLU A 356 6.36 -23.75 -1.57
N ILE A 357 5.88 -22.88 -2.45
CA ILE A 357 6.73 -22.05 -3.33
C ILE A 357 7.61 -21.12 -2.48
N SER A 358 7.02 -20.43 -1.51
CA SER A 358 7.71 -19.48 -0.64
C SER A 358 8.82 -20.19 0.17
N LEU A 359 8.50 -21.32 0.81
CA LEU A 359 9.47 -22.10 1.58
C LEU A 359 10.66 -22.52 0.70
N ARG A 360 10.41 -23.09 -0.48
CA ARG A 360 11.47 -23.50 -1.42
C ARG A 360 12.35 -22.31 -1.83
N LYS A 361 11.75 -21.16 -2.18
CA LYS A 361 12.49 -19.95 -2.54
C LYS A 361 13.31 -19.40 -1.38
N ASN A 362 12.78 -19.40 -0.17
CA ASN A 362 13.47 -18.95 1.03
C ASN A 362 14.63 -19.89 1.40
N GLN A 363 14.43 -21.21 1.30
CA GLN A 363 15.51 -22.19 1.51
C GLN A 363 16.68 -21.99 0.54
N ASN A 364 16.42 -21.61 -0.70
CA ASN A 364 17.45 -21.28 -1.69
C ASN A 364 18.30 -20.06 -1.33
N LYS A 365 17.83 -19.20 -0.42
CA LYS A 365 18.57 -18.04 0.09
C LYS A 365 19.55 -18.41 1.21
N VAL A 366 19.40 -19.58 1.84
CA VAL A 366 20.27 -20.02 2.94
C VAL A 366 21.73 -20.16 2.45
N GLY A 367 22.64 -19.57 3.20
CA GLY A 367 24.06 -19.49 2.87
C GLY A 367 24.44 -18.26 2.04
N GLN A 368 23.49 -17.56 1.44
CA GLN A 368 23.70 -16.32 0.71
C GLN A 368 23.77 -15.10 1.65
N THR A 369 24.30 -14.00 1.16
CA THR A 369 24.44 -12.74 1.93
C THR A 369 23.66 -11.63 1.23
N TYR A 370 22.83 -10.93 2.00
CA TYR A 370 21.99 -9.82 1.51
C TYR A 370 22.27 -8.53 2.27
N SER A 371 22.04 -7.41 1.63
CA SER A 371 21.89 -6.12 2.30
C SER A 371 20.52 -6.08 2.99
N VAL A 372 20.49 -5.85 4.28
CA VAL A 372 19.28 -5.81 5.11
C VAL A 372 19.17 -4.44 5.77
N LEU A 373 18.04 -3.77 5.57
CA LEU A 373 17.65 -2.57 6.30
C LEU A 373 16.98 -2.98 7.60
N ILE A 374 17.50 -2.50 8.73
CA ILE A 374 16.94 -2.84 10.04
C ILE A 374 15.74 -1.96 10.33
N ASP A 375 14.58 -2.58 10.51
CA ASP A 375 13.31 -1.88 10.75
C ASP A 375 13.01 -1.66 12.24
N ARG A 376 13.30 -2.65 13.08
CA ARG A 376 13.04 -2.58 14.53
C ARG A 376 13.99 -3.46 15.34
N GLN A 377 14.05 -3.14 16.63
CA GLN A 377 14.68 -3.99 17.63
C GLN A 377 13.61 -4.79 18.37
N GLU A 378 13.91 -6.05 18.65
CA GLU A 378 13.12 -6.93 19.50
C GLU A 378 13.97 -7.44 20.69
N ASP A 379 13.35 -8.15 21.63
CA ASP A 379 14.00 -8.58 22.87
C ASP A 379 15.29 -9.40 22.61
N ASP A 380 15.26 -10.29 21.62
CA ASP A 380 16.35 -11.23 21.31
C ASP A 380 17.20 -10.83 20.10
N GLY A 381 16.98 -9.66 19.50
CA GLY A 381 17.72 -9.25 18.30
C GLY A 381 17.11 -8.10 17.53
N PHE A 382 17.21 -8.19 16.23
CA PHE A 382 16.72 -7.17 15.29
C PHE A 382 15.93 -7.82 14.17
N VAL A 383 15.01 -7.05 13.61
CA VAL A 383 14.23 -7.43 12.44
C VAL A 383 14.47 -6.40 11.36
N GLY A 384 14.65 -6.87 10.14
CA GLY A 384 14.83 -6.02 8.98
C GLY A 384 14.33 -6.69 7.71
N ARG A 385 14.54 -6.05 6.58
CA ARG A 385 14.10 -6.53 5.26
C ARG A 385 15.20 -6.47 4.22
N THR A 386 15.06 -7.32 3.22
CA THR A 386 15.86 -7.23 2.00
C THR A 386 15.22 -6.28 0.98
N GLN A 387 15.93 -5.95 -0.11
CA GLN A 387 15.32 -5.21 -1.21
C GLN A 387 14.11 -5.92 -1.86
N TYR A 388 13.93 -7.20 -1.60
CA TYR A 388 12.87 -8.04 -2.18
C TYR A 388 11.59 -8.07 -1.35
N ASP A 389 11.55 -7.27 -0.25
CA ASP A 389 10.46 -7.34 0.73
C ASP A 389 10.00 -5.93 1.13
N ALA A 390 8.70 -5.68 1.00
CA ALA A 390 8.09 -4.42 1.39
C ALA A 390 7.70 -4.42 2.88
N TYR A 391 7.74 -3.25 3.49
CA TYR A 391 7.42 -3.06 4.90
C TYR A 391 5.96 -3.45 5.22
N GLU A 392 5.75 -4.16 6.33
CA GLU A 392 4.47 -4.63 6.88
C GLU A 392 3.69 -5.66 6.04
N VAL A 393 4.07 -5.91 4.80
CA VAL A 393 3.26 -6.77 3.91
C VAL A 393 4.00 -7.99 3.36
N ASP A 394 5.34 -8.03 3.51
CA ASP A 394 6.17 -9.12 3.00
C ASP A 394 7.04 -9.73 4.10
N ASN A 395 7.99 -10.56 3.71
CA ASN A 395 8.84 -11.32 4.62
C ASN A 395 9.86 -10.46 5.37
N GLU A 396 10.26 -10.93 6.53
CA GLU A 396 11.25 -10.29 7.40
C GLU A 396 12.51 -11.15 7.53
N VAL A 397 13.57 -10.50 8.02
CA VAL A 397 14.83 -11.16 8.36
C VAL A 397 15.07 -10.97 9.85
N PHE A 398 15.01 -12.05 10.62
CA PHE A 398 15.37 -12.05 12.04
C PHE A 398 16.88 -12.18 12.21
N ILE A 399 17.49 -11.26 12.95
CA ILE A 399 18.94 -11.15 13.09
C ILE A 399 19.31 -11.20 14.55
N LYS A 400 19.92 -12.29 14.99
CA LYS A 400 20.42 -12.42 16.34
C LYS A 400 21.71 -11.63 16.51
N SER A 401 21.58 -10.43 17.08
CA SER A 401 22.70 -9.50 17.31
C SER A 401 22.37 -8.57 18.49
N LYS A 402 23.40 -7.94 19.07
CA LYS A 402 23.23 -6.95 20.15
C LYS A 402 23.62 -5.52 19.74
N ASN A 403 24.25 -5.35 18.57
CA ASN A 403 24.96 -4.12 18.23
C ASN A 403 24.56 -3.54 16.85
N LEU A 404 23.30 -3.77 16.41
CA LEU A 404 22.80 -3.12 15.21
C LEU A 404 22.05 -1.83 15.56
N GLN A 405 21.80 -1.00 14.55
CA GLN A 405 21.04 0.23 14.70
C GLN A 405 19.86 0.21 13.71
N VAL A 406 18.67 0.49 14.22
CA VAL A 406 17.46 0.67 13.40
C VAL A 406 17.69 1.78 12.37
N GLY A 407 17.20 1.55 11.15
CA GLY A 407 17.36 2.45 10.03
C GLY A 407 18.73 2.34 9.32
N ASN A 408 19.61 1.42 9.70
CA ASN A 408 20.88 1.19 9.02
C ASN A 408 20.88 -0.11 8.23
N PHE A 409 21.69 -0.13 7.17
CA PHE A 409 21.93 -1.30 6.35
C PHE A 409 23.09 -2.13 6.90
N TYR A 410 22.89 -3.44 6.89
CA TYR A 410 23.92 -4.39 7.25
C TYR A 410 23.98 -5.54 6.24
N SER A 411 25.19 -6.04 6.02
CA SER A 411 25.39 -7.27 5.26
C SER A 411 25.08 -8.46 6.16
N VAL A 412 24.06 -9.26 5.81
CA VAL A 412 23.54 -10.35 6.63
C VAL A 412 23.60 -11.64 5.84
N LYS A 413 24.30 -12.66 6.39
CA LYS A 413 24.30 -14.02 5.86
C LYS A 413 23.07 -14.74 6.38
N ILE A 414 22.24 -15.26 5.48
CA ILE A 414 21.08 -16.07 5.83
C ILE A 414 21.54 -17.42 6.32
N THR A 415 21.08 -17.83 7.48
CA THR A 415 21.47 -19.07 8.15
C THR A 415 20.37 -20.10 8.20
N ASP A 416 19.12 -19.67 8.15
CA ASP A 416 17.92 -20.51 8.15
C ASP A 416 16.76 -19.78 7.49
N ALA A 417 15.69 -20.51 7.15
CA ALA A 417 14.53 -19.98 6.46
C ALA A 417 13.25 -20.74 6.83
N ASP A 418 12.18 -20.00 7.02
CA ASP A 418 10.82 -20.48 7.21
C ASP A 418 9.97 -20.20 5.95
N VAL A 419 8.67 -20.53 6.00
CA VAL A 419 7.71 -20.29 4.92
C VAL A 419 7.69 -18.81 4.54
N TYR A 420 7.71 -17.91 5.51
CA TYR A 420 7.63 -16.48 5.29
C TYR A 420 8.93 -15.74 5.60
N ASP A 421 9.65 -16.13 6.66
CA ASP A 421 10.74 -15.32 7.19
C ASP A 421 12.10 -16.00 7.04
N LEU A 422 13.13 -15.19 7.17
CA LEU A 422 14.52 -15.58 7.11
C LEU A 422 15.19 -15.35 8.45
N MET A 423 16.15 -16.18 8.80
CA MET A 423 17.06 -15.97 9.93
C MET A 423 18.46 -15.70 9.40
N GLY A 424 19.14 -14.75 10.02
CA GLY A 424 20.48 -14.38 9.57
C GLY A 424 21.41 -13.89 10.66
N THR A 425 22.68 -13.81 10.31
CA THR A 425 23.73 -13.22 11.16
C THR A 425 24.46 -12.13 10.40
N PRO A 426 24.78 -10.99 11.05
CA PRO A 426 25.54 -9.95 10.39
C PRO A 426 26.94 -10.46 10.07
N THR A 427 27.39 -10.20 8.83
CA THR A 427 28.79 -10.46 8.47
C THR A 427 29.61 -9.30 9.03
N ILE A 428 30.44 -9.60 10.01
CA ILE A 428 31.37 -8.63 10.59
C ILE A 428 32.35 -8.21 9.47
N LYS A 429 32.38 -6.90 9.18
CA LYS A 429 33.52 -6.31 8.48
C LYS A 429 34.56 -5.88 9.46
#